data_904db5f6cba2a9099824685672bb9714
#
_entry.id   904db5f6cba2a9099824685672bb9714
#
_cell.length_a   1.000
_cell.length_b   1.000
_cell.length_c   1.000
_cell.angle_alpha   90.00
_cell.angle_beta   90.00
_cell.angle_gamma   90.00
#
_symmetry.space_group_name_H-M   'P 1'
#
loop_
_entity.id
_entity.type
_entity.pdbx_description
1 polymer ?
#
loop_
_entity_poly.entity_id
_entity_poly.type
_entity_poly.pdbx_seq_one_letter_code
_entity_poly.pdbx_strand_id
1 'polypeptide(L)'
;MHVSIIDTSILCNVINIPNMNQNHKKVMEELVALQQNKLQTLILPLATIIETGNHIAHIADGNMRRARALVMAELIQRTVNDQAPWTYYGKEFEREELLEISKEVVDHAVREIGIGDLSIIQVYKTYKETVPAIGSIRIWSLDSHLQAYFEEMPAIRRRRDR
;
A
#
# COMPACT_ATOMS: atom_id res chain seq x y z
N MET A 1 -10.12 -4.10 14.16
CA MET A 1 -9.82 -3.77 12.74
C MET A 1 -8.38 -4.14 12.44
N HIS A 2 -8.11 -4.73 11.28
CA HIS A 2 -6.77 -5.01 10.78
C HIS A 2 -6.51 -4.15 9.55
N VAL A 3 -5.34 -3.55 9.45
CA VAL A 3 -4.99 -2.64 8.35
C VAL A 3 -3.83 -3.20 7.54
N SER A 4 -3.98 -3.27 6.22
CA SER A 4 -2.89 -3.59 5.29
C SER A 4 -2.72 -2.44 4.29
N ILE A 5 -1.55 -1.82 4.29
CA ILE A 5 -1.17 -0.75 3.37
C ILE A 5 -0.50 -1.40 2.15
N ILE A 6 -1.06 -1.17 0.98
CA ILE A 6 -0.66 -1.85 -0.27
C ILE A 6 0.59 -1.16 -0.82
N ASP A 7 1.68 -1.94 -0.93
CA ASP A 7 2.91 -1.52 -1.57
C ASP A 7 2.88 -1.75 -3.10
N THR A 8 3.77 -1.08 -3.80
CA THR A 8 3.96 -1.16 -5.26
C THR A 8 4.18 -2.60 -5.73
N SER A 9 4.97 -3.41 -5.02
CA SER A 9 5.21 -4.82 -5.36
C SER A 9 3.92 -5.64 -5.41
N ILE A 10 2.97 -5.35 -4.53
CA ILE A 10 1.66 -5.99 -4.50
C ILE A 10 0.81 -5.52 -5.68
N LEU A 11 0.70 -4.20 -5.90
CA LEU A 11 -0.15 -3.67 -6.97
C LEU A 11 0.34 -4.08 -8.36
N CYS A 12 1.66 -4.15 -8.57
CA CYS A 12 2.27 -4.68 -9.79
C CYS A 12 1.86 -6.13 -10.06
N ASN A 13 1.79 -6.96 -9.02
CA ASN A 13 1.30 -8.33 -9.13
C ASN A 13 -0.22 -8.37 -9.40
N VAL A 14 -1.02 -7.54 -8.74
CA VAL A 14 -2.47 -7.44 -9.00
C VAL A 14 -2.75 -7.09 -10.46
N ILE A 15 -2.04 -6.11 -11.02
CA ILE A 15 -2.18 -5.66 -12.41
C ILE A 15 -1.52 -6.65 -13.40
N ASN A 16 -0.73 -7.58 -12.89
CA ASN A 16 -0.01 -8.59 -13.67
C ASN A 16 1.00 -7.95 -14.64
N ILE A 17 1.85 -7.06 -14.12
CA ILE A 17 2.89 -6.38 -14.91
C ILE A 17 4.01 -7.37 -15.23
N PRO A 18 4.41 -7.55 -16.52
CA PRO A 18 5.51 -8.42 -16.91
C PRO A 18 6.80 -8.12 -16.14
N ASN A 19 7.52 -9.15 -15.74
CA ASN A 19 8.74 -9.12 -14.92
C ASN A 19 8.54 -8.66 -13.46
N MET A 20 7.31 -8.30 -13.08
CA MET A 20 6.92 -7.90 -11.71
C MET A 20 5.70 -8.69 -11.20
N ASN A 21 5.40 -9.82 -11.84
CA ASN A 21 4.21 -10.63 -11.62
C ASN A 21 4.51 -12.07 -11.14
N GLN A 22 5.71 -12.31 -10.62
CA GLN A 22 6.16 -13.64 -10.22
C GLN A 22 5.28 -14.25 -9.12
N ASN A 23 4.62 -13.43 -8.34
CA ASN A 23 3.74 -13.84 -7.26
C ASN A 23 2.26 -13.54 -7.55
N HIS A 24 1.89 -13.28 -8.80
CA HIS A 24 0.54 -12.88 -9.19
C HIS A 24 -0.54 -13.79 -8.59
N LYS A 25 -0.42 -15.10 -8.76
CA LYS A 25 -1.41 -16.05 -8.23
C LYS A 25 -1.55 -15.96 -6.72
N LYS A 26 -0.43 -15.99 -5.99
CA LYS A 26 -0.40 -15.90 -4.53
C LYS A 26 -0.99 -14.58 -4.01
N VAL A 27 -0.64 -13.47 -4.66
CA VAL A 27 -1.15 -12.14 -4.28
C VAL A 27 -2.65 -12.05 -4.53
N MET A 28 -3.16 -12.59 -5.64
CA MET A 28 -4.60 -12.59 -5.93
C MET A 28 -5.39 -13.48 -4.94
N GLU A 29 -4.85 -14.64 -4.58
CA GLU A 29 -5.46 -15.52 -3.55
C GLU A 29 -5.51 -14.80 -2.20
N GLU A 30 -4.44 -14.13 -1.79
CA GLU A 30 -4.40 -13.36 -0.55
C GLU A 30 -5.35 -12.16 -0.59
N LEU A 31 -5.43 -11.43 -1.72
CA LEU A 31 -6.37 -10.32 -1.90
C LEU A 31 -7.81 -10.77 -1.68
N VAL A 32 -8.20 -11.90 -2.28
CA VAL A 32 -9.55 -12.46 -2.10
C VAL A 32 -9.80 -12.82 -0.63
N ALA A 33 -8.84 -13.44 0.05
CA ALA A 33 -8.97 -13.78 1.46
C ALA A 33 -9.11 -12.53 2.35
N LEU A 34 -8.35 -11.48 2.07
CA LEU A 34 -8.43 -10.20 2.78
C LEU A 34 -9.79 -9.51 2.58
N GLN A 35 -10.33 -9.55 1.35
CA GLN A 35 -11.67 -9.01 1.04
C GLN A 35 -12.80 -9.71 1.78
N GLN A 36 -12.68 -11.01 2.02
CA GLN A 36 -13.67 -11.79 2.75
C GLN A 36 -13.65 -11.52 4.26
N ASN A 37 -12.58 -10.98 4.78
CA ASN A 37 -12.44 -10.65 6.20
C ASN A 37 -13.04 -9.26 6.49
N LYS A 38 -14.23 -9.23 7.10
CA LYS A 38 -14.95 -7.98 7.45
C LYS A 38 -14.18 -7.05 8.41
N LEU A 39 -13.17 -7.57 9.10
CA LEU A 39 -12.32 -6.79 10.00
C LEU A 39 -11.09 -6.21 9.29
N GLN A 40 -10.89 -6.55 8.02
CA GLN A 40 -9.75 -6.10 7.24
C GLN A 40 -10.06 -4.79 6.52
N THR A 41 -9.13 -3.85 6.59
CA THR A 41 -9.12 -2.61 5.80
C THR A 41 -7.86 -2.61 4.94
N LEU A 42 -8.04 -2.46 3.63
CA LEU A 42 -6.94 -2.30 2.67
C LEU A 42 -6.83 -0.81 2.34
N ILE A 43 -5.60 -0.30 2.38
CA ILE A 43 -5.29 1.10 2.08
C ILE A 43 -4.39 1.16 0.85
N LEU A 44 -4.79 1.97 -0.14
CA LEU A 44 -3.99 2.21 -1.33
C LEU A 44 -3.40 3.62 -1.31
N PRO A 45 -2.08 3.77 -1.06
CA PRO A 45 -1.40 5.05 -1.11
C PRO A 45 -1.28 5.62 -2.52
N LEU A 46 -1.23 6.94 -2.64
CA LEU A 46 -0.96 7.63 -3.91
C LEU A 46 0.42 7.26 -4.46
N ALA A 47 1.44 7.14 -3.60
CA ALA A 47 2.78 6.70 -4.01
C ALA A 47 2.75 5.36 -4.75
N THR A 48 1.99 4.40 -4.25
CA THR A 48 1.81 3.09 -4.89
C THR A 48 1.21 3.21 -6.29
N ILE A 49 0.23 4.10 -6.47
CA ILE A 49 -0.37 4.38 -7.79
C ILE A 49 0.67 4.97 -8.75
N ILE A 50 1.43 5.97 -8.29
CA ILE A 50 2.45 6.66 -9.09
C ILE A 50 3.55 5.70 -9.54
N GLU A 51 4.12 4.94 -8.61
CA GLU A 51 5.21 4.01 -8.92
C GLU A 51 4.75 2.87 -9.83
N THR A 52 3.57 2.31 -9.58
CA THR A 52 3.00 1.29 -10.46
C THR A 52 2.78 1.83 -11.89
N GLY A 53 2.27 3.05 -12.02
CA GLY A 53 2.13 3.74 -13.31
C GLY A 53 3.47 3.91 -14.04
N ASN A 54 4.54 4.24 -13.31
CA ASN A 54 5.89 4.32 -13.87
C ASN A 54 6.37 2.95 -14.38
N HIS A 55 6.13 1.86 -13.65
CA HIS A 55 6.47 0.52 -14.12
C HIS A 55 5.72 0.13 -15.39
N ILE A 56 4.44 0.46 -15.49
CA ILE A 56 3.65 0.23 -16.71
C ILE A 56 4.25 0.99 -17.90
N ALA A 57 4.63 2.25 -17.71
CA ALA A 57 5.21 3.08 -18.76
C ALA A 57 6.53 2.51 -19.33
N HIS A 58 7.25 1.71 -18.56
CA HIS A 58 8.51 1.08 -18.94
C HIS A 58 8.37 -0.35 -19.46
N ILE A 59 7.15 -0.87 -19.64
CA ILE A 59 6.94 -2.18 -20.29
C ILE A 59 7.43 -2.08 -21.76
N ALA A 60 8.36 -2.97 -22.14
CA ALA A 60 8.99 -2.93 -23.45
C ALA A 60 8.01 -3.19 -24.61
N ASP A 61 7.15 -4.22 -24.47
CA ASP A 61 6.12 -4.54 -25.47
C ASP A 61 4.99 -3.51 -25.46
N GLY A 62 4.77 -2.83 -26.58
CA GLY A 62 3.78 -1.76 -26.69
C GLY A 62 2.33 -2.21 -26.51
N ASN A 63 1.99 -3.43 -26.98
CA ASN A 63 0.64 -3.99 -26.82
C ASN A 63 0.39 -4.35 -25.37
N MET A 64 1.36 -4.98 -24.70
CA MET A 64 1.28 -5.30 -23.29
C MET A 64 1.23 -4.03 -22.45
N ARG A 65 2.06 -3.03 -22.74
CA ARG A 65 2.03 -1.72 -22.06
C ARG A 65 0.65 -1.09 -22.14
N ARG A 66 0.03 -1.06 -23.32
CA ARG A 66 -1.34 -0.56 -23.49
C ARG A 66 -2.35 -1.37 -22.69
N ALA A 67 -2.28 -2.69 -22.73
CA ALA A 67 -3.20 -3.57 -22.02
C ALA A 67 -3.12 -3.33 -20.49
N ARG A 68 -1.92 -3.23 -19.93
CA ARG A 68 -1.74 -2.95 -18.48
C ARG A 68 -2.16 -1.53 -18.12
N ALA A 69 -1.94 -0.55 -18.99
CA ALA A 69 -2.40 0.82 -18.78
C ALA A 69 -3.94 0.91 -18.73
N LEU A 70 -4.65 0.15 -19.55
CA LEU A 70 -6.12 0.07 -19.51
C LEU A 70 -6.61 -0.52 -18.17
N VAL A 71 -5.97 -1.60 -17.69
CA VAL A 71 -6.27 -2.18 -16.37
C VAL A 71 -6.05 -1.15 -15.26
N MET A 72 -4.93 -0.42 -15.31
CA MET A 72 -4.61 0.62 -14.34
C MET A 72 -5.64 1.76 -14.35
N ALA A 73 -6.05 2.20 -15.54
CA ALA A 73 -7.06 3.25 -15.69
C ALA A 73 -8.39 2.85 -15.04
N GLU A 74 -8.86 1.62 -15.31
CA GLU A 74 -10.07 1.08 -14.68
C GLU A 74 -9.92 0.97 -13.15
N LEU A 75 -8.77 0.50 -12.68
CA LEU A 75 -8.48 0.39 -11.25
C LEU A 75 -8.54 1.76 -10.57
N ILE A 76 -7.95 2.80 -11.16
CA ILE A 76 -8.00 4.18 -10.63
C ILE A 76 -9.47 4.66 -10.59
N GLN A 77 -10.24 4.47 -11.66
CA GLN A 77 -11.65 4.87 -11.70
C GLN A 77 -12.46 4.19 -10.60
N ARG A 78 -12.28 2.88 -10.41
CA ARG A 78 -12.95 2.14 -9.34
C ARG A 78 -12.51 2.60 -7.95
N THR A 79 -11.24 2.94 -7.79
CA THR A 79 -10.69 3.42 -6.53
C THR A 79 -11.32 4.75 -6.12
N VAL A 80 -11.39 5.73 -7.02
CA VAL A 80 -11.95 7.05 -6.72
C VAL A 80 -13.49 7.06 -6.57
N ASN A 81 -14.15 6.02 -7.07
CA ASN A 81 -15.59 5.82 -6.93
C ASN A 81 -15.96 4.86 -5.78
N ASP A 82 -15.03 4.52 -4.89
CA ASP A 82 -15.22 3.58 -3.77
C ASP A 82 -15.75 2.20 -4.21
N GLN A 83 -15.38 1.76 -5.40
CA GLN A 83 -15.76 0.47 -5.99
C GLN A 83 -14.61 -0.55 -6.00
N ALA A 84 -13.44 -0.15 -5.51
CA ALA A 84 -12.28 -1.03 -5.35
C ALA A 84 -12.31 -1.71 -3.96
N PRO A 85 -11.56 -2.81 -3.78
CA PRO A 85 -11.51 -3.50 -2.49
C PRO A 85 -10.70 -2.78 -1.42
N TRP A 86 -10.19 -1.61 -1.70
CA TRP A 86 -9.37 -0.78 -0.83
C TRP A 86 -9.89 0.66 -0.74
N THR A 87 -9.45 1.35 0.29
CA THR A 87 -9.67 2.78 0.46
C THR A 87 -8.45 3.55 -0.05
N TYR A 88 -8.69 4.58 -0.85
CA TYR A 88 -7.66 5.48 -1.32
C TYR A 88 -7.11 6.34 -0.17
N TYR A 89 -5.78 6.48 -0.13
CA TYR A 89 -5.08 7.43 0.74
C TYR A 89 -4.18 8.33 -0.10
N GLY A 90 -4.44 9.63 -0.09
CA GLY A 90 -3.71 10.60 -0.94
C GLY A 90 -3.06 11.74 -0.14
N LYS A 91 -2.92 11.57 1.18
CA LYS A 91 -2.42 12.63 2.07
C LYS A 91 -0.90 12.62 2.23
N GLU A 92 -0.21 11.58 1.80
CA GLU A 92 1.23 11.40 2.00
C GLU A 92 2.10 12.49 1.34
N PHE A 93 1.52 13.28 0.45
CA PHE A 93 2.18 14.42 -0.19
C PHE A 93 1.55 15.77 0.18
N GLU A 94 0.71 15.83 1.21
CA GLU A 94 0.30 17.08 1.82
C GLU A 94 1.48 17.75 2.53
N ARG A 95 1.36 19.01 2.83
CA ARG A 95 2.48 19.85 3.34
C ARG A 95 3.10 19.29 4.62
N GLU A 96 2.28 18.85 5.56
CA GLU A 96 2.71 18.31 6.85
C GLU A 96 3.45 16.99 6.68
N GLU A 97 2.93 16.11 5.85
CA GLU A 97 3.52 14.79 5.55
C GLU A 97 4.86 14.95 4.80
N LEU A 98 4.93 15.88 3.84
CA LEU A 98 6.19 16.19 3.16
C LEU A 98 7.25 16.74 4.11
N LEU A 99 6.85 17.50 5.13
CA LEU A 99 7.77 17.97 6.16
C LEU A 99 8.33 16.80 6.97
N GLU A 100 7.52 15.83 7.35
CA GLU A 100 7.99 14.62 8.05
C GLU A 100 8.91 13.78 7.16
N ILE A 101 8.56 13.58 5.88
CA ILE A 101 9.43 12.91 4.90
C ILE A 101 10.79 13.62 4.81
N SER A 102 10.81 14.96 4.79
CA SER A 102 12.05 15.73 4.68
C SER A 102 13.02 15.51 5.85
N LYS A 103 12.53 15.17 7.03
CA LYS A 103 13.36 14.88 8.21
C LYS A 103 14.04 13.51 8.13
N GLU A 104 13.44 12.56 7.41
CA GLU A 104 13.88 11.18 7.36
C GLU A 104 14.59 10.80 6.03
N VAL A 105 14.45 11.63 4.99
CA VAL A 105 14.91 11.28 3.63
C VAL A 105 16.41 11.01 3.55
N VAL A 106 17.23 11.73 4.31
CA VAL A 106 18.69 11.55 4.27
C VAL A 106 19.08 10.17 4.82
N ASP A 107 18.56 9.81 5.99
CA ASP A 107 18.87 8.53 6.62
C ASP A 107 18.34 7.34 5.82
N HIS A 108 17.21 7.51 5.12
CA HIS A 108 16.64 6.49 4.26
C HIS A 108 17.44 6.37 2.95
N ALA A 109 17.80 7.48 2.32
CA ALA A 109 18.58 7.46 1.08
C ALA A 109 19.96 6.83 1.27
N VAL A 110 20.64 7.06 2.41
CA VAL A 110 21.91 6.39 2.76
C VAL A 110 21.74 4.86 2.84
N ARG A 111 20.56 4.38 3.17
CA ARG A 111 20.22 2.94 3.19
C ARG A 111 19.57 2.46 1.90
N GLU A 112 19.66 3.24 0.83
CA GLU A 112 19.11 2.93 -0.50
C GLU A 112 17.58 2.80 -0.52
N ILE A 113 16.89 3.48 0.41
CA ILE A 113 15.43 3.53 0.48
C ILE A 113 14.95 4.80 -0.20
N GLY A 114 14.15 4.65 -1.26
CA GLY A 114 13.59 5.75 -2.03
C GLY A 114 12.46 6.49 -1.31
N ILE A 115 12.12 7.68 -1.82
CA ILE A 115 11.01 8.50 -1.28
C ILE A 115 9.66 7.78 -1.40
N GLY A 116 9.45 6.96 -2.43
CA GLY A 116 8.24 6.15 -2.57
C GLY A 116 8.03 5.24 -1.36
N ASP A 117 9.02 4.41 -1.04
CA ASP A 117 8.97 3.53 0.13
C ASP A 117 8.86 4.32 1.43
N LEU A 118 9.62 5.42 1.55
CA LEU A 118 9.55 6.28 2.73
C LEU A 118 8.15 6.88 2.91
N SER A 119 7.47 7.29 1.84
CA SER A 119 6.11 7.80 1.92
C SER A 119 5.10 6.73 2.36
N ILE A 120 5.26 5.49 1.93
CA ILE A 120 4.43 4.35 2.37
C ILE A 120 4.68 4.05 3.87
N ILE A 121 5.95 4.12 4.32
CA ILE A 121 6.31 4.01 5.74
C ILE A 121 5.64 5.14 6.54
N GLN A 122 5.59 6.36 6.01
CA GLN A 122 4.92 7.48 6.67
C GLN A 122 3.41 7.24 6.78
N VAL A 123 2.75 6.72 5.74
CA VAL A 123 1.34 6.31 5.82
C VAL A 123 1.12 5.30 6.95
N TYR A 124 2.01 4.31 7.08
CA TYR A 124 1.96 3.33 8.17
C TYR A 124 2.04 3.99 9.55
N LYS A 125 2.99 4.91 9.75
CA LYS A 125 3.17 5.63 11.01
C LYS A 125 1.93 6.46 11.34
N THR A 126 1.45 7.26 10.38
CA THR A 126 0.27 8.12 10.55
C THR A 126 -0.99 7.32 10.89
N TYR A 127 -1.23 6.21 10.19
CA TYR A 127 -2.36 5.34 10.49
C TYR A 127 -2.29 4.75 11.89
N LYS A 128 -1.12 4.26 12.29
CA LYS A 128 -0.88 3.71 13.63
C LYS A 128 -1.18 4.72 14.74
N GLU A 129 -0.81 5.99 14.53
CA GLU A 129 -0.94 7.04 15.53
C GLU A 129 -2.36 7.65 15.58
N THR A 130 -3.01 7.77 14.42
CA THR A 130 -4.24 8.56 14.31
C THR A 130 -5.53 7.73 14.29
N VAL A 131 -5.46 6.46 13.92
CA VAL A 131 -6.64 5.61 13.81
C VAL A 131 -6.84 4.79 15.09
N PRO A 132 -7.94 5.00 15.82
CA PRO A 132 -8.19 4.27 17.06
C PRO A 132 -8.61 2.81 16.77
N ALA A 133 -8.40 1.94 17.75
CA ALA A 133 -8.87 0.55 17.75
C ALA A 133 -8.33 -0.34 16.61
N ILE A 134 -7.13 -0.04 16.12
CA ILE A 134 -6.40 -0.95 15.24
C ILE A 134 -5.98 -2.17 16.06
N GLY A 135 -6.31 -3.39 15.61
CA GLY A 135 -5.85 -4.64 16.21
C GLY A 135 -4.50 -5.08 15.65
N SER A 136 -4.27 -4.86 14.35
CA SER A 136 -2.96 -5.00 13.72
C SER A 136 -2.84 -4.07 12.52
N ILE A 137 -1.61 -3.70 12.20
CA ILE A 137 -1.28 -2.90 11.01
C ILE A 137 -0.02 -3.45 10.36
N ARG A 138 0.01 -3.48 9.03
CA ARG A 138 1.18 -3.88 8.24
C ARG A 138 1.30 -3.08 6.94
N ILE A 139 2.52 -3.04 6.40
CA ILE A 139 2.73 -2.79 4.98
C ILE A 139 2.65 -4.16 4.28
N TRP A 140 1.70 -4.31 3.38
CA TRP A 140 1.59 -5.51 2.55
C TRP A 140 2.50 -5.36 1.34
N SER A 141 3.64 -6.02 1.39
CA SER A 141 4.72 -5.94 0.42
C SER A 141 5.38 -7.30 0.19
N LEU A 142 6.04 -7.45 -0.94
CA LEU A 142 6.97 -8.55 -1.22
C LEU A 142 8.42 -8.19 -0.91
N ASP A 143 8.70 -6.93 -0.62
CA ASP A 143 10.00 -6.47 -0.18
C ASP A 143 10.20 -6.76 1.31
N SER A 144 11.26 -7.48 1.65
CA SER A 144 11.58 -7.86 3.03
C SER A 144 11.78 -6.65 3.95
N HIS A 145 12.30 -5.54 3.42
CA HIS A 145 12.48 -4.30 4.16
C HIS A 145 11.12 -3.72 4.61
N LEU A 146 10.12 -3.67 3.73
CA LEU A 146 8.79 -3.17 4.04
C LEU A 146 7.96 -4.17 4.85
N GLN A 147 8.17 -5.48 4.68
CA GLN A 147 7.52 -6.51 5.48
C GLN A 147 7.86 -6.42 6.98
N ALA A 148 8.97 -5.79 7.35
CA ALA A 148 9.33 -5.55 8.74
C ALA A 148 8.35 -4.58 9.45
N TYR A 149 7.59 -3.80 8.71
CA TYR A 149 6.55 -2.91 9.24
C TYR A 149 5.25 -3.70 9.48
N PHE A 150 5.23 -4.40 10.60
CA PHE A 150 4.07 -5.14 11.10
C PHE A 150 3.99 -4.99 12.62
N GLU A 151 2.81 -4.64 13.12
CA GLU A 151 2.53 -4.61 14.56
C GLU A 151 1.15 -5.17 14.88
N GLU A 152 1.08 -5.92 15.98
CA GLU A 152 -0.15 -6.24 16.68
C GLU A 152 -0.32 -5.28 17.86
N MET A 153 -1.48 -4.63 17.93
CA MET A 153 -1.78 -3.73 19.03
C MET A 153 -2.37 -4.52 20.20
N PRO A 154 -1.97 -4.21 21.45
CA PRO A 154 -2.53 -4.88 22.60
C PRO A 154 -4.04 -4.63 22.66
N ALA A 155 -4.82 -5.68 22.91
CA ALA A 155 -6.26 -5.56 23.10
C ALA A 155 -6.56 -4.54 24.21
N ILE A 156 -7.34 -3.50 23.88
CA ILE A 156 -7.81 -2.55 24.88
C ILE A 156 -8.69 -3.33 25.87
N ARG A 157 -8.14 -3.66 27.04
CA ARG A 157 -8.93 -4.21 28.13
C ARG A 157 -9.94 -3.15 28.55
N ARG A 158 -11.20 -3.28 28.13
CA ARG A 158 -12.30 -2.52 28.72
C ARG A 158 -12.30 -2.84 30.20
N ARG A 159 -11.94 -1.88 31.06
CA ARG A 159 -12.24 -1.95 32.49
C ARG A 159 -13.75 -2.18 32.58
N ARG A 160 -14.14 -3.36 33.05
CA ARG A 160 -15.48 -3.55 33.56
C ARG A 160 -15.55 -2.76 34.86
N ASP A 161 -16.14 -1.59 34.81
CA ASP A 161 -16.57 -0.90 36.03
C ASP A 161 -17.55 -1.84 36.74
N ARG A 162 -17.20 -2.19 37.98
CA ARG A 162 -18.07 -2.90 38.90
C ARG A 162 -18.96 -1.90 39.63
#